data_acae568164cefef009b53cf86acaf5ca
#
_entry.id   acae568164cefef009b53cf86acaf5ca
#
_cell.length_a   1.000
_cell.length_b   1.000
_cell.length_c   1.000
_cell.angle_alpha   90.00
_cell.angle_beta   90.00
_cell.angle_gamma   90.00
#
_symmetry.space_group_name_H-M   'P 1'
#
loop_
_entity.id
_entity.type
_entity.pdbx_description
1 polymer ?
#
loop_
_entity_poly.entity_id
_entity_poly.type
_entity_poly.pdbx_seq_one_letter_code
_entity_poly.pdbx_strand_id
1 'polypeptide(L)'
;MVWPKKTMQRSDVRKSQSRKVPELPILERRNWLIHLHYIRKDYETCKAIIKEQLQETQGMCEYAVYVQALIFRLEGKIQESLELFQTCAILNPQNVDNLKQVARSLFLLGKHKAATEVYSEAAKLNEKDWEISHNLGVCFMHLKNFEKAKEYLSCALQTSRHDLTFIVLGKLHLLEGNTQKAIETYKRAVEFSPENAELLTTLGLLYLQLGMYQKAFEHLGNALTYNPNNYKAILAAGSMMQTHSDFDVALSKYRIAAHAVPESPPLWNNIGMCFFGKKKYVAAISCLKRANYLAPFDWKILYNLGLVHLTMQQHASAFHFLSAAINIQPRMGELYMLLAVTLTNLADPDNAKRAYERAVSLEQLNPLVNLNYSILLYNQGDRKGALNQYQEMEKKVSKLKASSDVLEFDPELVDMAQKIGAALQVGENLVWTKPTKDSKLRERPAASGKSSANQQPLGSNKALGQAMSSAAGYSKTMQLSAGGFPSRVPKPPSLPLEPEASADPDTEDLNRKQELR
;
A
#
# COMPACT_ATOMS: atom_id res chain seq x y z
N MET A 1 24.37 37.93 78.86
CA MET A 1 24.97 38.52 77.67
C MET A 1 23.90 39.23 76.93
N VAL A 2 23.90 40.55 76.90
CA VAL A 2 22.87 41.40 76.36
C VAL A 2 23.28 41.81 74.92
N TRP A 3 22.46 41.50 73.96
CA TRP A 3 22.68 41.95 72.57
C TRP A 3 22.11 43.37 72.39
N PRO A 4 22.80 44.29 71.72
CA PRO A 4 22.29 45.66 71.51
C PRO A 4 21.30 45.70 70.36
N LYS A 5 20.14 46.33 70.56
CA LYS A 5 19.16 46.72 69.55
C LYS A 5 19.78 47.76 68.63
N LYS A 6 20.06 47.38 67.35
CA LYS A 6 20.33 48.36 66.28
C LYS A 6 19.00 48.92 65.77
N THR A 7 18.80 50.18 65.97
CA THR A 7 17.76 51.01 65.34
C THR A 7 18.01 51.09 63.86
N MET A 8 17.11 50.50 63.06
CA MET A 8 17.11 50.67 61.62
C MET A 8 16.56 52.06 61.25
N GLN A 9 17.42 52.88 60.70
CA GLN A 9 17.02 54.11 60.05
C GLN A 9 16.16 53.82 58.82
N ARG A 10 15.00 54.46 58.69
CA ARG A 10 14.18 54.49 57.51
C ARG A 10 14.98 55.13 56.37
N SER A 11 15.55 54.35 55.47
CA SER A 11 16.08 54.84 54.21
C SER A 11 14.98 54.89 53.17
N ASP A 12 14.87 56.01 52.55
CA ASP A 12 14.13 56.45 51.40
C ASP A 12 13.53 55.34 50.54
N VAL A 13 12.20 55.33 50.48
CA VAL A 13 11.42 54.67 49.43
C VAL A 13 11.71 55.42 48.14
N ARG A 14 12.73 54.96 47.39
CA ARG A 14 12.86 55.36 45.98
C ARG A 14 11.59 54.92 45.27
N LYS A 15 10.77 55.92 44.87
CA LYS A 15 9.68 55.73 43.90
C LYS A 15 10.28 55.05 42.65
N SER A 16 10.01 53.79 42.47
CA SER A 16 10.30 53.09 41.22
C SER A 16 9.50 53.83 40.13
N GLN A 17 10.20 54.58 39.31
CA GLN A 17 9.64 55.05 38.04
C GLN A 17 9.23 53.79 37.27
N SER A 18 7.92 53.57 37.14
CA SER A 18 7.38 52.55 36.24
C SER A 18 7.97 52.84 34.87
N ARG A 19 8.96 52.00 34.45
CA ARG A 19 9.41 52.02 33.05
C ARG A 19 8.17 51.78 32.22
N LYS A 20 7.71 52.82 31.48
CA LYS A 20 6.67 52.66 30.49
C LYS A 20 7.13 51.55 29.55
N VAL A 21 6.37 50.47 29.50
CA VAL A 21 6.59 49.40 28.53
C VAL A 21 6.51 50.07 27.15
N PRO A 22 7.49 49.89 26.27
CA PRO A 22 7.42 50.48 24.94
C PRO A 22 6.12 49.99 24.26
N GLU A 23 5.32 50.97 23.81
CA GLU A 23 4.10 50.67 23.07
C GLU A 23 4.49 50.05 21.73
N LEU A 24 3.98 48.83 21.45
CA LEU A 24 4.17 48.18 20.16
C LEU A 24 3.56 49.04 19.04
N PRO A 25 4.15 49.07 17.84
CA PRO A 25 3.56 49.69 16.66
C PRO A 25 2.11 49.19 16.46
N ILE A 26 1.23 50.07 15.97
CA ILE A 26 -0.19 49.72 15.74
C ILE A 26 -0.33 48.47 14.90
N LEU A 27 0.54 48.27 13.89
CA LEU A 27 0.56 47.10 13.02
C LEU A 27 0.90 45.77 13.73
N GLU A 28 1.61 45.86 14.88
CA GLU A 28 2.09 44.66 15.60
C GLU A 28 1.38 44.44 16.94
N ARG A 29 0.51 45.35 17.32
CA ARG A 29 -0.03 45.44 18.67
C ARG A 29 -0.69 44.15 19.18
N ARG A 30 -1.40 43.41 18.32
CA ARG A 30 -2.11 42.20 18.68
C ARG A 30 -1.51 40.92 18.06
N ASN A 31 -0.37 41.00 17.34
CA ASN A 31 0.21 39.85 16.65
C ASN A 31 0.49 38.70 17.60
N TRP A 32 1.03 38.95 18.79
CA TRP A 32 1.28 37.94 19.81
C TRP A 32 0.00 37.24 20.29
N LEU A 33 -1.13 37.96 20.37
CA LEU A 33 -2.41 37.44 20.82
C LEU A 33 -3.05 36.58 19.71
N ILE A 34 -2.98 37.03 18.46
CA ILE A 34 -3.40 36.29 17.28
C ILE A 34 -2.62 34.97 17.21
N HIS A 35 -1.29 35.02 17.38
CA HIS A 35 -0.42 33.85 17.41
C HIS A 35 -0.81 32.87 18.52
N LEU A 36 -1.05 33.36 19.73
CA LEU A 36 -1.44 32.54 20.88
C LEU A 36 -2.74 31.76 20.63
N HIS A 37 -3.79 32.44 20.13
CA HIS A 37 -5.06 31.76 19.84
C HIS A 37 -4.96 30.84 18.66
N TYR A 38 -4.15 31.12 17.64
CA TYR A 38 -3.89 30.25 16.52
C TYR A 38 -3.24 28.93 16.97
N ILE A 39 -2.19 28.97 17.81
CA ILE A 39 -1.53 27.77 18.34
C ILE A 39 -2.49 26.95 19.21
N ARG A 40 -3.33 27.63 20.02
CA ARG A 40 -4.34 26.95 20.84
C ARG A 40 -5.49 26.35 20.04
N LYS A 41 -5.49 26.52 18.70
CA LYS A 41 -6.56 26.10 17.79
C LYS A 41 -7.92 26.72 18.12
N ASP A 42 -7.92 27.87 18.79
CA ASP A 42 -9.11 28.65 19.09
C ASP A 42 -9.38 29.66 17.95
N TYR A 43 -9.85 29.11 16.83
CA TYR A 43 -9.96 29.83 15.57
C TYR A 43 -11.05 30.91 15.60
N GLU A 44 -12.13 30.75 16.40
CA GLU A 44 -13.22 31.75 16.45
C GLU A 44 -12.79 33.03 17.16
N THR A 45 -12.14 32.92 18.33
CA THR A 45 -11.58 34.08 19.01
C THR A 45 -10.44 34.69 18.23
N CYS A 46 -9.61 33.86 17.56
CA CYS A 46 -8.55 34.33 16.69
C CYS A 46 -9.09 35.21 15.56
N LYS A 47 -10.15 34.76 14.85
CA LYS A 47 -10.82 35.53 13.79
C LYS A 47 -11.41 36.86 14.31
N ALA A 48 -12.00 36.86 15.51
CA ALA A 48 -12.53 38.10 16.12
C ALA A 48 -11.42 39.13 16.34
N ILE A 49 -10.28 38.69 16.92
CA ILE A 49 -9.11 39.57 17.16
C ILE A 49 -8.50 40.06 15.84
N ILE A 50 -8.39 39.17 14.85
CA ILE A 50 -7.91 39.52 13.49
C ILE A 50 -8.79 40.58 12.88
N LYS A 51 -10.12 40.45 12.98
CA LYS A 51 -11.07 41.43 12.45
C LYS A 51 -10.88 42.79 13.10
N GLU A 52 -10.75 42.87 14.43
CA GLU A 52 -10.46 44.12 15.14
C GLU A 52 -9.12 44.73 14.69
N GLN A 53 -8.06 43.92 14.61
CA GLN A 53 -6.74 44.36 14.17
C GLN A 53 -6.76 44.92 12.75
N LEU A 54 -7.45 44.24 11.82
CA LEU A 54 -7.57 44.70 10.43
C LEU A 54 -8.41 45.97 10.29
N GLN A 55 -9.43 46.17 11.13
CA GLN A 55 -10.20 47.43 11.19
C GLN A 55 -9.33 48.58 11.66
N GLU A 56 -8.53 48.40 12.73
CA GLU A 56 -7.64 49.45 13.24
C GLU A 56 -6.52 49.79 12.26
N THR A 57 -6.00 48.80 11.54
CA THR A 57 -4.88 48.97 10.60
C THR A 57 -5.30 49.18 9.16
N GLN A 58 -6.59 49.33 8.89
CA GLN A 58 -7.16 49.48 7.53
C GLN A 58 -6.68 48.37 6.56
N GLY A 59 -6.52 47.14 7.07
CA GLY A 59 -6.09 46.01 6.28
C GLY A 59 -4.58 45.88 6.04
N MET A 60 -3.76 46.78 6.60
CA MET A 60 -2.30 46.83 6.34
C MET A 60 -1.47 45.93 7.25
N CYS A 61 -2.10 45.15 8.15
CA CYS A 61 -1.37 44.23 9.02
C CYS A 61 -1.12 42.90 8.31
N GLU A 62 0.10 42.71 7.74
CA GLU A 62 0.53 41.50 7.03
C GLU A 62 0.27 40.24 7.87
N TYR A 63 0.70 40.26 9.15
CA TYR A 63 0.59 39.07 10.01
C TYR A 63 -0.85 38.62 10.27
N ALA A 64 -1.77 39.58 10.49
CA ALA A 64 -3.18 39.28 10.69
C ALA A 64 -3.82 38.66 9.44
N VAL A 65 -3.51 39.20 8.23
CA VAL A 65 -3.97 38.65 6.95
C VAL A 65 -3.37 37.24 6.74
N TYR A 66 -2.09 37.06 7.04
CA TYR A 66 -1.40 35.80 6.91
C TYR A 66 -2.06 34.69 7.77
N VAL A 67 -2.31 34.97 9.05
CA VAL A 67 -2.96 33.98 9.94
C VAL A 67 -4.40 33.71 9.52
N GLN A 68 -5.13 34.74 9.05
CA GLN A 68 -6.48 34.55 8.50
C GLN A 68 -6.47 33.63 7.29
N ALA A 69 -5.50 33.78 6.39
CA ALA A 69 -5.33 32.90 5.24
C ALA A 69 -5.02 31.46 5.63
N LEU A 70 -4.19 31.27 6.67
CA LEU A 70 -3.93 29.92 7.22
C LEU A 70 -5.21 29.27 7.76
N ILE A 71 -6.02 30.02 8.53
CA ILE A 71 -7.29 29.52 9.07
C ILE A 71 -8.25 29.14 7.93
N PHE A 72 -8.38 29.97 6.91
CA PHE A 72 -9.26 29.68 5.76
C PHE A 72 -8.80 28.42 5.01
N ARG A 73 -7.49 28.19 4.89
CA ARG A 73 -6.96 26.97 4.30
C ARG A 73 -7.33 25.74 5.12
N LEU A 74 -7.24 25.81 6.46
CA LEU A 74 -7.66 24.73 7.37
C LEU A 74 -9.17 24.45 7.29
N GLU A 75 -9.98 25.49 7.00
CA GLU A 75 -11.42 25.33 6.78
C GLU A 75 -11.79 24.81 5.37
N GLY A 76 -10.80 24.56 4.52
CA GLY A 76 -11.00 24.10 3.15
C GLY A 76 -11.32 25.21 2.14
N LYS A 77 -11.32 26.47 2.54
CA LYS A 77 -11.57 27.65 1.69
C LYS A 77 -10.28 28.09 0.99
N ILE A 78 -9.74 27.21 0.13
CA ILE A 78 -8.39 27.36 -0.44
C ILE A 78 -8.32 28.57 -1.39
N GLN A 79 -9.38 28.88 -2.13
CA GLN A 79 -9.40 30.01 -3.04
C GLN A 79 -9.36 31.35 -2.28
N GLU A 80 -10.16 31.49 -1.23
CA GLU A 80 -10.16 32.69 -0.36
C GLU A 80 -8.81 32.85 0.36
N SER A 81 -8.22 31.73 0.81
CA SER A 81 -6.88 31.70 1.38
C SER A 81 -5.81 32.18 0.39
N LEU A 82 -5.90 31.78 -0.88
CA LEU A 82 -4.98 32.21 -1.93
C LEU A 82 -5.03 33.74 -2.10
N GLU A 83 -6.22 34.34 -2.17
CA GLU A 83 -6.40 35.79 -2.32
C GLU A 83 -5.78 36.56 -1.16
N LEU A 84 -5.94 36.06 0.07
CA LEU A 84 -5.32 36.67 1.25
C LEU A 84 -3.79 36.54 1.23
N PHE A 85 -3.23 35.38 0.83
CA PHE A 85 -1.78 35.25 0.70
C PHE A 85 -1.20 36.11 -0.43
N GLN A 86 -1.93 36.32 -1.52
CA GLN A 86 -1.56 37.28 -2.55
C GLN A 86 -1.54 38.70 -1.99
N THR A 87 -2.50 39.05 -1.14
CA THR A 87 -2.50 40.35 -0.44
C THR A 87 -1.26 40.48 0.46
N CYS A 88 -0.88 39.42 1.21
CA CYS A 88 0.36 39.45 1.99
C CYS A 88 1.61 39.65 1.10
N ALA A 89 1.67 38.99 -0.07
CA ALA A 89 2.78 39.16 -1.00
C ALA A 89 2.84 40.59 -1.61
N ILE A 90 1.70 41.28 -1.76
CA ILE A 90 1.65 42.68 -2.19
C ILE A 90 2.12 43.61 -1.04
N LEU A 91 1.70 43.33 0.20
CA LEU A 91 2.11 44.11 1.36
C LEU A 91 3.61 43.98 1.65
N ASN A 92 4.17 42.83 1.45
CA ASN A 92 5.59 42.57 1.66
C ASN A 92 6.18 41.63 0.56
N PRO A 93 6.60 42.20 -0.59
CA PRO A 93 7.12 41.44 -1.72
C PRO A 93 8.46 40.72 -1.46
N GLN A 94 9.20 41.12 -0.44
CA GLN A 94 10.50 40.54 -0.09
C GLN A 94 10.36 39.33 0.86
N ASN A 95 9.16 39.11 1.39
CA ASN A 95 8.93 37.98 2.28
C ASN A 95 8.73 36.67 1.49
N VAL A 96 9.75 35.84 1.52
CA VAL A 96 9.77 34.54 0.82
C VAL A 96 8.65 33.62 1.33
N ASP A 97 8.31 33.69 2.62
CA ASP A 97 7.26 32.85 3.21
C ASP A 97 5.88 33.16 2.61
N ASN A 98 5.57 34.41 2.29
CA ASN A 98 4.33 34.76 1.61
C ASN A 98 4.23 34.10 0.23
N LEU A 99 5.31 34.13 -0.55
CA LEU A 99 5.36 33.48 -1.87
C LEU A 99 5.26 31.96 -1.75
N LYS A 100 5.91 31.35 -0.75
CA LYS A 100 5.76 29.91 -0.48
C LYS A 100 4.31 29.53 -0.22
N GLN A 101 3.58 30.33 0.56
CA GLN A 101 2.18 30.05 0.87
C GLN A 101 1.25 30.27 -0.33
N VAL A 102 1.50 31.30 -1.17
CA VAL A 102 0.79 31.48 -2.45
C VAL A 102 0.97 30.25 -3.34
N ALA A 103 2.22 29.81 -3.53
CA ALA A 103 2.54 28.65 -4.35
C ALA A 103 1.91 27.37 -3.80
N ARG A 104 1.90 27.20 -2.46
CA ARG A 104 1.25 26.05 -1.81
C ARG A 104 -0.26 26.06 -2.01
N SER A 105 -0.93 27.22 -1.89
CA SER A 105 -2.37 27.32 -2.16
C SER A 105 -2.69 27.02 -3.63
N LEU A 106 -1.85 27.47 -4.58
CA LEU A 106 -1.97 27.11 -6.00
C LEU A 106 -1.80 25.61 -6.24
N PHE A 107 -0.85 24.99 -5.53
CA PHE A 107 -0.63 23.54 -5.59
C PHE A 107 -1.88 22.78 -5.09
N LEU A 108 -2.47 23.17 -3.96
CA LEU A 108 -3.69 22.56 -3.42
C LEU A 108 -4.89 22.72 -4.35
N LEU A 109 -4.95 23.81 -5.14
CA LEU A 109 -5.95 24.01 -6.19
C LEU A 109 -5.68 23.22 -7.48
N GLY A 110 -4.63 22.38 -7.51
CA GLY A 110 -4.23 21.62 -8.70
C GLY A 110 -3.55 22.44 -9.80
N LYS A 111 -3.27 23.73 -9.57
CA LYS A 111 -2.62 24.64 -10.51
C LYS A 111 -1.10 24.48 -10.45
N HIS A 112 -0.58 23.26 -10.69
CA HIS A 112 0.84 22.92 -10.46
C HIS A 112 1.81 23.76 -11.30
N LYS A 113 1.45 24.16 -12.53
CA LYS A 113 2.31 25.03 -13.36
C LYS A 113 2.50 26.40 -12.73
N ALA A 114 1.40 27.06 -12.34
CA ALA A 114 1.47 28.35 -11.68
C ALA A 114 2.20 28.27 -10.33
N ALA A 115 2.01 27.18 -9.57
CA ALA A 115 2.76 26.94 -8.34
C ALA A 115 4.28 26.87 -8.61
N THR A 116 4.71 26.19 -9.70
CA THR A 116 6.12 26.11 -10.09
C THR A 116 6.71 27.49 -10.41
N GLU A 117 5.96 28.36 -11.08
CA GLU A 117 6.39 29.71 -11.42
C GLU A 117 6.63 30.55 -10.15
N VAL A 118 5.67 30.55 -9.21
CA VAL A 118 5.77 31.30 -7.95
C VAL A 118 6.89 30.74 -7.05
N TYR A 119 7.05 29.40 -6.97
CA TYR A 119 8.20 28.82 -6.25
C TYR A 119 9.53 29.18 -6.89
N SER A 120 9.60 29.30 -8.23
CA SER A 120 10.81 29.76 -8.93
C SER A 120 11.13 31.23 -8.64
N GLU A 121 10.12 32.08 -8.43
CA GLU A 121 10.32 33.46 -7.97
C GLU A 121 10.81 33.48 -6.52
N ALA A 122 10.23 32.68 -5.64
CA ALA A 122 10.70 32.54 -4.26
C ALA A 122 12.15 32.04 -4.19
N ALA A 123 12.55 31.12 -5.09
CA ALA A 123 13.92 30.62 -5.17
C ALA A 123 14.93 31.72 -5.55
N LYS A 124 14.55 32.71 -6.37
CA LYS A 124 15.43 33.84 -6.72
C LYS A 124 15.71 34.74 -5.51
N LEU A 125 14.76 34.81 -4.55
CA LEU A 125 14.94 35.59 -3.32
C LEU A 125 15.76 34.83 -2.27
N ASN A 126 15.61 33.51 -2.20
CA ASN A 126 16.37 32.66 -1.28
C ASN A 126 16.74 31.32 -1.93
N GLU A 127 17.94 31.23 -2.50
CA GLU A 127 18.45 30.04 -3.18
C GLU A 127 18.77 28.88 -2.23
N LYS A 128 19.02 29.15 -0.95
CA LYS A 128 19.42 28.15 0.04
C LYS A 128 18.28 27.57 0.86
N ASP A 129 17.04 27.86 0.49
CA ASP A 129 15.88 27.29 1.16
C ASP A 129 15.55 25.90 0.61
N TRP A 130 15.81 24.89 1.43
CA TRP A 130 15.53 23.49 1.07
C TRP A 130 14.04 23.24 0.81
N GLU A 131 13.15 23.96 1.52
CA GLU A 131 11.70 23.83 1.39
C GLU A 131 11.21 24.21 -0.01
N ILE A 132 11.76 25.28 -0.58
CA ILE A 132 11.42 25.70 -1.95
C ILE A 132 11.85 24.64 -2.96
N SER A 133 13.08 24.14 -2.84
CA SER A 133 13.60 23.06 -3.71
C SER A 133 12.79 21.78 -3.57
N HIS A 134 12.40 21.42 -2.33
CA HIS A 134 11.54 20.30 -2.06
C HIS A 134 10.17 20.44 -2.77
N ASN A 135 9.50 21.57 -2.57
CA ASN A 135 8.17 21.83 -3.14
C ASN A 135 8.20 21.94 -4.67
N LEU A 136 9.27 22.51 -5.26
CA LEU A 136 9.50 22.46 -6.71
C LEU A 136 9.60 21.03 -7.21
N GLY A 137 10.36 20.18 -6.52
CA GLY A 137 10.44 18.76 -6.82
C GLY A 137 9.09 18.04 -6.78
N VAL A 138 8.27 18.34 -5.77
CA VAL A 138 6.90 17.82 -5.66
C VAL A 138 6.02 18.32 -6.82
N CYS A 139 6.07 19.60 -7.16
CA CYS A 139 5.30 20.15 -8.29
C CYS A 139 5.68 19.47 -9.62
N PHE A 140 6.98 19.30 -9.89
CA PHE A 140 7.45 18.62 -11.09
C PHE A 140 7.06 17.13 -11.13
N MET A 141 7.00 16.47 -9.98
CA MET A 141 6.50 15.09 -9.87
C MET A 141 5.03 15.00 -10.32
N HIS A 142 4.16 15.93 -9.87
CA HIS A 142 2.76 15.99 -10.32
C HIS A 142 2.62 16.37 -11.79
N LEU A 143 3.52 17.19 -12.31
CA LEU A 143 3.60 17.50 -13.75
C LEU A 143 4.18 16.35 -14.58
N LYS A 144 4.52 15.20 -13.95
CA LYS A 144 5.15 14.02 -14.57
C LYS A 144 6.52 14.30 -15.20
N ASN A 145 7.18 15.36 -14.80
CA ASN A 145 8.56 15.66 -15.21
C ASN A 145 9.53 15.11 -14.16
N PHE A 146 9.78 13.82 -14.21
CA PHE A 146 10.51 13.09 -13.18
C PHE A 146 11.99 13.47 -13.11
N GLU A 147 12.61 13.84 -14.23
CA GLU A 147 14.03 14.24 -14.24
C GLU A 147 14.25 15.54 -13.44
N LYS A 148 13.46 16.58 -13.73
CA LYS A 148 13.54 17.83 -12.96
C LYS A 148 13.15 17.63 -11.49
N ALA A 149 12.15 16.77 -11.23
CA ALA A 149 11.76 16.45 -9.85
C ALA A 149 12.93 15.86 -9.06
N LYS A 150 13.69 14.91 -9.63
CA LYS A 150 14.89 14.33 -9.00
C LYS A 150 15.97 15.37 -8.75
N GLU A 151 16.22 16.23 -9.73
CA GLU A 151 17.22 17.28 -9.63
C GLU A 151 16.93 18.22 -8.45
N TYR A 152 15.71 18.76 -8.36
CA TYR A 152 15.31 19.64 -7.27
C TYR A 152 15.26 18.92 -5.90
N LEU A 153 14.76 17.68 -5.83
CA LEU A 153 14.77 16.92 -4.57
C LEU A 153 16.19 16.57 -4.13
N SER A 154 17.10 16.29 -5.07
CA SER A 154 18.51 16.06 -4.76
C SER A 154 19.19 17.34 -4.26
N CYS A 155 18.87 18.48 -4.84
CA CYS A 155 19.34 19.80 -4.39
C CYS A 155 18.83 20.09 -2.96
N ALA A 156 17.55 19.83 -2.69
CA ALA A 156 16.98 19.98 -1.34
C ALA A 156 17.71 19.12 -0.30
N LEU A 157 18.05 17.86 -0.62
CA LEU A 157 18.81 16.96 0.26
C LEU A 157 20.27 17.39 0.47
N GLN A 158 20.88 18.08 -0.50
CA GLN A 158 22.23 18.64 -0.36
C GLN A 158 22.24 19.86 0.57
N THR A 159 21.16 20.65 0.52
CA THR A 159 21.00 21.85 1.36
C THR A 159 20.66 21.46 2.80
N SER A 160 19.66 20.62 2.98
CA SER A 160 19.25 20.11 4.29
C SER A 160 18.64 18.72 4.15
N ARG A 161 19.05 17.79 5.01
CA ARG A 161 18.50 16.44 5.01
C ARG A 161 17.20 16.44 5.81
N HIS A 162 16.11 16.07 5.14
CA HIS A 162 14.79 15.96 5.74
C HIS A 162 14.09 14.66 5.32
N ASP A 163 13.41 14.02 6.26
CA ASP A 163 12.69 12.76 6.05
C ASP A 163 11.67 12.89 4.93
N LEU A 164 10.91 14.01 4.89
CA LEU A 164 9.93 14.28 3.85
C LEU A 164 10.52 14.25 2.44
N THR A 165 11.71 14.81 2.27
CA THR A 165 12.38 14.84 0.95
C THR A 165 12.82 13.45 0.53
N PHE A 166 13.33 12.63 1.47
CA PHE A 166 13.64 11.22 1.20
C PHE A 166 12.40 10.41 0.83
N ILE A 167 11.28 10.64 1.53
CA ILE A 167 10.00 9.96 1.26
C ILE A 167 9.53 10.29 -0.16
N VAL A 168 9.54 11.56 -0.55
CA VAL A 168 9.11 11.99 -1.90
C VAL A 168 10.05 11.43 -2.97
N LEU A 169 11.37 11.48 -2.76
CA LEU A 169 12.35 10.93 -3.71
C LEU A 169 12.20 9.42 -3.86
N GLY A 170 11.98 8.71 -2.76
CA GLY A 170 11.70 7.28 -2.77
C GLY A 170 10.40 6.95 -3.51
N LYS A 171 9.31 7.70 -3.26
CA LYS A 171 8.05 7.59 -4.01
C LYS A 171 8.26 7.84 -5.52
N LEU A 172 9.07 8.82 -5.88
CA LEU A 172 9.40 9.12 -7.27
C LEU A 172 10.08 7.93 -7.96
N HIS A 173 11.08 7.31 -7.31
CA HIS A 173 11.72 6.11 -7.85
C HIS A 173 10.74 4.93 -8.00
N LEU A 174 9.77 4.80 -7.11
CA LEU A 174 8.71 3.78 -7.23
C LEU A 174 7.78 4.05 -8.42
N LEU A 175 7.42 5.32 -8.68
CA LEU A 175 6.62 5.71 -9.84
C LEU A 175 7.32 5.41 -11.16
N GLU A 176 8.64 5.53 -11.20
CA GLU A 176 9.47 5.13 -12.36
C GLU A 176 9.65 3.61 -12.49
N GLY A 177 9.24 2.84 -11.50
CA GLY A 177 9.44 1.40 -11.46
C GLY A 177 10.83 0.96 -10.97
N ASN A 178 11.68 1.89 -10.52
CA ASN A 178 13.02 1.61 -10.02
C ASN A 178 13.00 1.24 -8.52
N THR A 179 12.50 0.05 -8.19
CA THR A 179 12.39 -0.41 -6.79
C THR A 179 13.74 -0.47 -6.07
N GLN A 180 14.82 -0.79 -6.78
CA GLN A 180 16.16 -0.87 -6.18
C GLN A 180 16.64 0.51 -5.70
N LYS A 181 16.51 1.55 -6.54
CA LYS A 181 16.87 2.92 -6.15
C LYS A 181 15.98 3.47 -5.04
N ALA A 182 14.70 3.10 -5.03
CA ALA A 182 13.80 3.45 -3.93
C ALA A 182 14.29 2.86 -2.61
N ILE A 183 14.66 1.57 -2.58
CA ILE A 183 15.21 0.92 -1.39
C ILE A 183 16.49 1.60 -0.91
N GLU A 184 17.42 1.93 -1.81
CA GLU A 184 18.65 2.65 -1.46
C GLU A 184 18.34 4.02 -0.85
N THR A 185 17.36 4.74 -1.41
CA THR A 185 16.92 6.04 -0.88
C THR A 185 16.31 5.89 0.51
N TYR A 186 15.42 4.92 0.71
CA TYR A 186 14.83 4.68 2.02
C TYR A 186 15.82 4.14 3.06
N LYS A 187 16.84 3.36 2.65
CA LYS A 187 17.94 2.98 3.55
C LYS A 187 18.69 4.20 4.08
N ARG A 188 19.09 5.11 3.17
CA ARG A 188 19.74 6.37 3.57
C ARG A 188 18.85 7.20 4.49
N ALA A 189 17.54 7.20 4.25
CA ALA A 189 16.58 7.88 5.12
C ALA A 189 16.55 7.27 6.52
N VAL A 190 16.52 5.94 6.63
CA VAL A 190 16.54 5.21 7.91
C VAL A 190 17.88 5.40 8.63
N GLU A 191 19.01 5.46 7.91
CA GLU A 191 20.32 5.78 8.50
C GLU A 191 20.35 7.20 9.11
N PHE A 192 19.63 8.15 8.50
CA PHE A 192 19.50 9.51 9.00
C PHE A 192 18.50 9.62 10.17
N SER A 193 17.34 8.96 10.05
CA SER A 193 16.26 8.95 11.06
C SER A 193 15.87 7.52 11.42
N PRO A 194 16.64 6.82 12.26
CA PRO A 194 16.40 5.41 12.59
C PRO A 194 15.12 5.17 13.40
N GLU A 195 14.59 6.20 14.06
CA GLU A 195 13.37 6.11 14.88
C GLU A 195 12.09 6.40 14.10
N ASN A 196 12.20 6.80 12.85
CA ASN A 196 11.03 7.12 12.03
C ASN A 196 10.28 5.85 11.61
N ALA A 197 9.17 5.57 12.29
CA ALA A 197 8.35 4.38 12.06
C ALA A 197 7.75 4.34 10.63
N GLU A 198 7.50 5.48 9.98
CA GLU A 198 6.96 5.51 8.62
C GLU A 198 7.99 5.07 7.59
N LEU A 199 9.24 5.54 7.71
CA LEU A 199 10.34 5.13 6.84
C LEU A 199 10.64 3.63 6.98
N LEU A 200 10.71 3.15 8.23
CA LEU A 200 10.91 1.72 8.53
C LEU A 200 9.77 0.87 7.97
N THR A 201 8.52 1.31 8.11
CA THR A 201 7.35 0.62 7.55
C THR A 201 7.43 0.55 6.03
N THR A 202 7.75 1.67 5.37
CA THR A 202 7.83 1.73 3.91
C THR A 202 8.95 0.83 3.38
N LEU A 203 10.12 0.85 4.03
CA LEU A 203 11.24 -0.03 3.68
C LEU A 203 10.90 -1.50 3.90
N GLY A 204 10.24 -1.84 5.01
CA GLY A 204 9.75 -3.18 5.30
C GLY A 204 8.75 -3.68 4.26
N LEU A 205 7.81 -2.83 3.83
CA LEU A 205 6.84 -3.14 2.76
C LEU A 205 7.54 -3.39 1.41
N LEU A 206 8.56 -2.61 1.07
CA LEU A 206 9.35 -2.81 -0.16
C LEU A 206 10.10 -4.14 -0.13
N TYR A 207 10.70 -4.51 1.00
CA TYR A 207 11.32 -5.83 1.16
C TYR A 207 10.31 -6.97 1.08
N LEU A 208 9.11 -6.78 1.62
CA LEU A 208 8.03 -7.76 1.50
C LEU A 208 7.61 -7.98 0.05
N GLN A 209 7.50 -6.88 -0.74
CA GLN A 209 7.20 -6.95 -2.18
C GLN A 209 8.27 -7.69 -2.99
N LEU A 210 9.53 -7.65 -2.56
CA LEU A 210 10.64 -8.37 -3.18
C LEU A 210 10.80 -9.81 -2.68
N GLY A 211 9.95 -10.27 -1.75
CA GLY A 211 10.05 -11.60 -1.17
C GLY A 211 11.18 -11.76 -0.13
N MET A 212 11.82 -10.66 0.28
CA MET A 212 12.88 -10.68 1.30
C MET A 212 12.28 -10.67 2.72
N TYR A 213 11.60 -11.72 3.09
CA TYR A 213 10.80 -11.79 4.33
C TYR A 213 11.58 -11.48 5.61
N GLN A 214 12.83 -11.95 5.71
CA GLN A 214 13.65 -11.75 6.91
C GLN A 214 13.95 -10.25 7.15
N LYS A 215 14.37 -9.53 6.11
CA LYS A 215 14.60 -8.08 6.19
C LYS A 215 13.31 -7.30 6.42
N ALA A 216 12.22 -7.72 5.77
CA ALA A 216 10.92 -7.12 5.99
C ALA A 216 10.48 -7.26 7.46
N PHE A 217 10.66 -8.44 8.05
CA PHE A 217 10.32 -8.69 9.45
C PHE A 217 11.13 -7.82 10.41
N GLU A 218 12.43 -7.66 10.17
CA GLU A 218 13.31 -6.79 10.97
C GLU A 218 12.84 -5.34 10.95
N HIS A 219 12.66 -4.75 9.76
CA HIS A 219 12.25 -3.35 9.65
C HIS A 219 10.83 -3.09 10.14
N LEU A 220 9.87 -3.99 9.88
CA LEU A 220 8.51 -3.88 10.40
C LEU A 220 8.47 -4.09 11.92
N GLY A 221 9.31 -4.97 12.47
CA GLY A 221 9.48 -5.15 13.90
C GLY A 221 9.97 -3.86 14.57
N ASN A 222 11.02 -3.26 14.02
CA ASN A 222 11.54 -1.98 14.50
C ASN A 222 10.49 -0.86 14.38
N ALA A 223 9.75 -0.80 13.29
CA ALA A 223 8.67 0.18 13.14
C ALA A 223 7.60 0.07 14.24
N LEU A 224 7.25 -1.17 14.63
CA LEU A 224 6.27 -1.43 15.69
C LEU A 224 6.81 -1.18 17.10
N THR A 225 8.13 -1.22 17.31
CA THR A 225 8.71 -0.82 18.59
C THR A 225 8.61 0.69 18.83
N TYR A 226 8.83 1.50 17.78
CA TYR A 226 8.69 2.96 17.86
C TYR A 226 7.23 3.43 17.82
N ASN A 227 6.39 2.79 16.98
CA ASN A 227 4.96 3.10 16.89
C ASN A 227 4.13 1.80 16.90
N PRO A 228 3.70 1.31 18.08
CA PRO A 228 2.90 0.10 18.21
C PRO A 228 1.54 0.16 17.51
N ASN A 229 1.02 1.37 17.27
CA ASN A 229 -0.28 1.59 16.63
C ASN A 229 -0.19 1.84 15.12
N ASN A 230 1.00 1.71 14.53
CA ASN A 230 1.16 1.86 13.08
C ASN A 230 0.42 0.75 12.33
N TYR A 231 -0.78 1.08 11.84
CA TYR A 231 -1.67 0.10 11.25
C TYR A 231 -1.08 -0.55 9.98
N LYS A 232 -0.29 0.19 9.19
CA LYS A 232 0.36 -0.34 7.97
C LYS A 232 1.40 -1.41 8.31
N ALA A 233 2.20 -1.16 9.37
CA ALA A 233 3.18 -2.12 9.85
C ALA A 233 2.49 -3.35 10.46
N ILE A 234 1.38 -3.16 11.20
CA ILE A 234 0.59 -4.27 11.76
C ILE A 234 -0.01 -5.12 10.64
N LEU A 235 -0.59 -4.51 9.61
CA LEU A 235 -1.15 -5.23 8.45
C LEU A 235 -0.07 -6.03 7.73
N ALA A 236 1.10 -5.44 7.49
CA ALA A 236 2.21 -6.11 6.83
C ALA A 236 2.76 -7.27 7.66
N ALA A 237 2.97 -7.07 8.96
CA ALA A 237 3.40 -8.14 9.86
C ALA A 237 2.37 -9.27 9.94
N GLY A 238 1.08 -8.93 10.03
CA GLY A 238 -0.01 -9.91 10.00
C GLY A 238 -0.05 -10.70 8.69
N SER A 239 0.18 -10.05 7.54
CA SER A 239 0.23 -10.73 6.25
C SER A 239 1.41 -11.70 6.14
N MET A 240 2.56 -11.37 6.73
CA MET A 240 3.71 -12.29 6.80
C MET A 240 3.39 -13.53 7.64
N MET A 241 2.77 -13.36 8.82
CA MET A 241 2.33 -14.49 9.64
C MET A 241 1.33 -15.37 8.90
N GLN A 242 0.41 -14.75 8.15
CA GLN A 242 -0.55 -15.46 7.29
C GLN A 242 0.14 -16.28 6.20
N THR A 243 1.22 -15.78 5.58
CA THR A 243 2.02 -16.53 4.58
C THR A 243 2.63 -17.78 5.17
N HIS A 244 3.05 -17.72 6.45
CA HIS A 244 3.59 -18.88 7.18
C HIS A 244 2.48 -19.76 7.80
N SER A 245 1.21 -19.52 7.47
CA SER A 245 0.04 -20.22 8.01
C SER A 245 -0.21 -20.03 9.52
N ASP A 246 0.44 -19.07 10.15
CA ASP A 246 0.24 -18.69 11.55
C ASP A 246 -0.99 -17.79 11.71
N PHE A 247 -2.16 -18.32 11.34
CA PHE A 247 -3.41 -17.55 11.28
C PHE A 247 -3.86 -16.97 12.61
N ASP A 248 -3.57 -17.63 13.75
CA ASP A 248 -3.96 -17.14 15.06
C ASP A 248 -3.17 -15.92 15.48
N VAL A 249 -1.87 -15.93 15.22
CA VAL A 249 -0.98 -14.78 15.46
C VAL A 249 -1.37 -13.61 14.55
N ALA A 250 -1.63 -13.89 13.25
CA ALA A 250 -2.10 -12.89 12.30
C ALA A 250 -3.41 -12.24 12.78
N LEU A 251 -4.41 -13.03 13.19
CA LEU A 251 -5.69 -12.54 13.69
C LEU A 251 -5.54 -11.68 14.95
N SER A 252 -4.62 -12.02 15.85
CA SER A 252 -4.34 -11.20 17.05
C SER A 252 -3.80 -9.82 16.66
N LYS A 253 -2.89 -9.75 15.69
CA LYS A 253 -2.38 -8.48 15.14
C LYS A 253 -3.47 -7.68 14.44
N TYR A 254 -4.25 -8.32 13.58
CA TYR A 254 -5.35 -7.66 12.88
C TYR A 254 -6.43 -7.12 13.82
N ARG A 255 -6.65 -7.78 14.97
CA ARG A 255 -7.55 -7.27 16.00
C ARG A 255 -7.11 -5.91 16.53
N ILE A 256 -5.82 -5.72 16.77
CA ILE A 256 -5.27 -4.42 17.18
C ILE A 256 -5.51 -3.37 16.08
N ALA A 257 -5.22 -3.72 14.82
CA ALA A 257 -5.44 -2.82 13.69
C ALA A 257 -6.94 -2.46 13.51
N ALA A 258 -7.86 -3.39 13.79
CA ALA A 258 -9.30 -3.15 13.69
C ALA A 258 -9.84 -2.13 14.70
N HIS A 259 -9.17 -1.97 15.85
CA HIS A 259 -9.50 -0.91 16.80
C HIS A 259 -9.03 0.47 16.31
N ALA A 260 -7.89 0.53 15.62
CA ALA A 260 -7.34 1.79 15.12
C ALA A 260 -8.04 2.25 13.83
N VAL A 261 -8.27 1.34 12.88
CA VAL A 261 -8.86 1.66 11.55
C VAL A 261 -9.93 0.62 11.19
N PRO A 262 -11.16 0.73 11.76
CA PRO A 262 -12.23 -0.25 11.53
C PRO A 262 -12.82 -0.24 10.11
N GLU A 263 -12.55 0.82 9.34
CA GLU A 263 -13.07 1.02 7.97
C GLU A 263 -12.06 0.63 6.87
N SER A 264 -11.02 -0.09 7.20
CA SER A 264 -10.00 -0.51 6.24
C SER A 264 -10.42 -1.77 5.46
N PRO A 265 -10.68 -1.69 4.14
CA PRO A 265 -11.01 -2.86 3.32
C PRO A 265 -9.92 -3.93 3.31
N PRO A 266 -8.60 -3.59 3.19
CA PRO A 266 -7.54 -4.59 3.22
C PRO A 266 -7.51 -5.39 4.53
N LEU A 267 -7.82 -4.73 5.65
CA LEU A 267 -7.86 -5.37 6.96
C LEU A 267 -8.92 -6.48 7.02
N TRP A 268 -10.16 -6.15 6.64
CA TRP A 268 -11.26 -7.12 6.65
C TRP A 268 -11.06 -8.24 5.63
N ASN A 269 -10.45 -7.93 4.48
CA ASN A 269 -10.05 -8.93 3.50
C ASN A 269 -9.05 -9.93 4.11
N ASN A 270 -7.99 -9.44 4.76
CA ASN A 270 -6.96 -10.28 5.35
C ASN A 270 -7.50 -11.11 6.54
N ILE A 271 -8.36 -10.53 7.38
CA ILE A 271 -9.07 -11.27 8.45
C ILE A 271 -9.91 -12.39 7.82
N GLY A 272 -10.67 -12.09 6.77
CA GLY A 272 -11.46 -13.08 6.04
C GLY A 272 -10.61 -14.24 5.51
N MET A 273 -9.46 -13.93 4.94
CA MET A 273 -8.55 -14.95 4.42
C MET A 273 -7.84 -15.76 5.51
N CYS A 274 -7.62 -15.20 6.71
CA CYS A 274 -7.18 -15.98 7.87
C CYS A 274 -8.26 -16.99 8.30
N PHE A 275 -9.52 -16.58 8.35
CA PHE A 275 -10.62 -17.51 8.63
C PHE A 275 -10.79 -18.58 7.55
N PHE A 276 -10.58 -18.22 6.29
CA PHE A 276 -10.53 -19.17 5.17
C PHE A 276 -9.43 -20.21 5.38
N GLY A 277 -8.20 -19.81 5.71
CA GLY A 277 -7.10 -20.72 6.02
C GLY A 277 -7.38 -21.66 7.19
N LYS A 278 -8.15 -21.19 8.18
CA LYS A 278 -8.66 -22.00 9.31
C LYS A 278 -9.89 -22.84 8.95
N LYS A 279 -10.32 -22.87 7.70
CA LYS A 279 -11.53 -23.55 7.21
C LYS A 279 -12.84 -23.08 7.86
N LYS A 280 -12.86 -21.87 8.44
CA LYS A 280 -14.05 -21.22 9.00
C LYS A 280 -14.72 -20.36 7.94
N TYR A 281 -15.31 -20.98 6.93
CA TYR A 281 -15.79 -20.33 5.71
C TYR A 281 -16.89 -19.29 5.95
N VAL A 282 -17.85 -19.55 6.86
CA VAL A 282 -18.93 -18.62 7.19
C VAL A 282 -18.38 -17.31 7.77
N ALA A 283 -17.41 -17.41 8.69
CA ALA A 283 -16.74 -16.23 9.25
C ALA A 283 -15.91 -15.50 8.18
N ALA A 284 -15.26 -16.24 7.29
CA ALA A 284 -14.52 -15.67 6.17
C ALA A 284 -15.45 -14.83 5.27
N ILE A 285 -16.61 -15.37 4.86
CA ILE A 285 -17.59 -14.67 4.04
C ILE A 285 -18.08 -13.39 4.73
N SER A 286 -18.36 -13.45 6.03
CA SER A 286 -18.84 -12.28 6.79
C SER A 286 -17.82 -11.13 6.75
N CYS A 287 -16.53 -11.44 6.98
CA CYS A 287 -15.45 -10.46 6.91
C CYS A 287 -15.23 -9.93 5.50
N LEU A 288 -15.23 -10.81 4.49
CA LEU A 288 -15.06 -10.43 3.09
C LEU A 288 -16.23 -9.59 2.56
N LYS A 289 -17.47 -9.87 2.99
CA LYS A 289 -18.64 -9.03 2.67
C LYS A 289 -18.50 -7.64 3.26
N ARG A 290 -17.97 -7.51 4.49
CA ARG A 290 -17.67 -6.21 5.08
C ARG A 290 -16.59 -5.48 4.28
N ALA A 291 -15.52 -6.18 3.86
CA ALA A 291 -14.50 -5.61 2.99
C ALA A 291 -15.09 -5.13 1.65
N ASN A 292 -15.97 -5.94 1.04
CA ASN A 292 -16.63 -5.60 -0.22
C ASN A 292 -17.61 -4.41 -0.07
N TYR A 293 -18.26 -4.28 1.06
CA TYR A 293 -19.11 -3.11 1.35
C TYR A 293 -18.29 -1.82 1.41
N LEU A 294 -17.08 -1.88 2.01
CA LEU A 294 -16.16 -0.73 2.12
C LEU A 294 -15.48 -0.40 0.79
N ALA A 295 -15.18 -1.42 -0.04
CA ALA A 295 -14.54 -1.24 -1.34
C ALA A 295 -15.17 -2.18 -2.40
N PRO A 296 -16.33 -1.81 -2.97
CA PRO A 296 -17.09 -2.69 -3.87
C PRO A 296 -16.42 -2.92 -5.22
N PHE A 297 -15.47 -2.09 -5.62
CA PHE A 297 -14.74 -2.19 -6.90
C PHE A 297 -13.33 -2.77 -6.76
N ASP A 298 -12.97 -3.32 -5.60
CA ASP A 298 -11.71 -4.04 -5.45
C ASP A 298 -11.86 -5.49 -5.94
N TRP A 299 -11.30 -5.77 -7.13
CA TRP A 299 -11.36 -7.09 -7.74
C TRP A 299 -10.77 -8.20 -6.87
N LYS A 300 -9.80 -7.88 -5.97
CA LYS A 300 -9.17 -8.87 -5.07
C LYS A 300 -10.15 -9.38 -4.04
N ILE A 301 -11.00 -8.52 -3.51
CA ILE A 301 -12.04 -8.89 -2.54
C ILE A 301 -13.09 -9.77 -3.23
N LEU A 302 -13.50 -9.39 -4.44
CA LEU A 302 -14.46 -10.17 -5.23
C LEU A 302 -13.89 -11.55 -5.62
N TYR A 303 -12.59 -11.60 -5.98
CA TYR A 303 -11.87 -12.84 -6.20
C TYR A 303 -11.92 -13.75 -4.97
N ASN A 304 -11.60 -13.20 -3.79
CA ASN A 304 -11.60 -13.95 -2.53
C ASN A 304 -13.00 -14.44 -2.15
N LEU A 305 -14.04 -13.63 -2.36
CA LEU A 305 -15.43 -14.07 -2.17
C LEU A 305 -15.77 -15.22 -3.13
N GLY A 306 -15.43 -15.08 -4.41
CA GLY A 306 -15.61 -16.14 -5.40
C GLY A 306 -14.91 -17.44 -4.99
N LEU A 307 -13.68 -17.36 -4.53
CA LEU A 307 -12.87 -18.49 -4.07
C LEU A 307 -13.51 -19.20 -2.86
N VAL A 308 -13.94 -18.44 -1.84
CA VAL A 308 -14.58 -19.01 -0.64
C VAL A 308 -15.91 -19.66 -0.99
N HIS A 309 -16.74 -19.04 -1.84
CA HIS A 309 -18.00 -19.62 -2.30
C HIS A 309 -17.77 -20.88 -3.14
N LEU A 310 -16.72 -20.91 -3.98
CA LEU A 310 -16.35 -22.10 -4.76
C LEU A 310 -15.96 -23.26 -3.85
N THR A 311 -15.15 -23.02 -2.81
CA THR A 311 -14.76 -24.05 -1.82
C THR A 311 -15.94 -24.58 -1.00
N MET A 312 -16.97 -23.76 -0.82
CA MET A 312 -18.25 -24.17 -0.19
C MET A 312 -19.23 -24.83 -1.16
N GLN A 313 -18.84 -25.08 -2.41
CA GLN A 313 -19.70 -25.62 -3.48
C GLN A 313 -20.93 -24.74 -3.81
N GLN A 314 -20.86 -23.46 -3.48
CA GLN A 314 -21.89 -22.47 -3.82
C GLN A 314 -21.58 -21.84 -5.19
N HIS A 315 -21.70 -22.66 -6.25
CA HIS A 315 -21.21 -22.33 -7.59
C HIS A 315 -21.90 -21.09 -8.21
N ALA A 316 -23.21 -20.90 -7.98
CA ALA A 316 -23.93 -19.73 -8.49
C ALA A 316 -23.42 -18.42 -7.86
N SER A 317 -23.16 -18.42 -6.55
CA SER A 317 -22.59 -17.26 -5.86
C SER A 317 -21.15 -17.00 -6.32
N ALA A 318 -20.33 -18.06 -6.46
CA ALA A 318 -18.96 -17.97 -6.98
C ALA A 318 -18.94 -17.36 -8.38
N PHE A 319 -19.83 -17.81 -9.27
CA PHE A 319 -19.98 -17.25 -10.62
C PHE A 319 -20.25 -15.74 -10.60
N HIS A 320 -21.17 -15.30 -9.74
CA HIS A 320 -21.52 -13.88 -9.64
C HIS A 320 -20.31 -13.01 -9.25
N PHE A 321 -19.57 -13.40 -8.18
CA PHE A 321 -18.43 -12.63 -7.72
C PHE A 321 -17.24 -12.68 -8.68
N LEU A 322 -16.95 -13.84 -9.29
CA LEU A 322 -15.87 -13.98 -10.26
C LEU A 322 -16.15 -13.20 -11.56
N SER A 323 -17.39 -13.22 -12.04
CA SER A 323 -17.80 -12.43 -13.20
C SER A 323 -17.67 -10.93 -12.94
N ALA A 324 -18.06 -10.46 -11.74
CA ALA A 324 -17.85 -9.08 -11.33
C ALA A 324 -16.36 -8.71 -11.26
N ALA A 325 -15.50 -9.60 -10.74
CA ALA A 325 -14.06 -9.39 -10.69
C ALA A 325 -13.43 -9.29 -12.09
N ILE A 326 -13.87 -10.12 -13.04
CA ILE A 326 -13.41 -10.10 -14.44
C ILE A 326 -13.77 -8.79 -15.12
N ASN A 327 -14.97 -8.24 -14.87
CA ASN A 327 -15.36 -6.95 -15.43
C ASN A 327 -14.44 -5.80 -15.01
N ILE A 328 -13.89 -5.88 -13.79
CA ILE A 328 -12.93 -4.89 -13.27
C ILE A 328 -11.52 -5.18 -13.79
N GLN A 329 -11.11 -6.44 -13.79
CA GLN A 329 -9.76 -6.88 -14.17
C GLN A 329 -9.76 -7.97 -15.26
N PRO A 330 -10.01 -7.60 -16.53
CA PRO A 330 -10.18 -8.55 -17.63
C PRO A 330 -8.88 -9.20 -18.14
N ARG A 331 -7.73 -8.80 -17.62
CA ARG A 331 -6.41 -9.30 -18.06
C ARG A 331 -5.79 -10.37 -17.16
N MET A 332 -6.49 -10.79 -16.11
CA MET A 332 -6.00 -11.78 -15.17
C MET A 332 -6.54 -13.17 -15.52
N GLY A 333 -5.67 -14.05 -16.01
CA GLY A 333 -6.05 -15.38 -16.46
C GLY A 333 -6.54 -16.30 -15.35
N GLU A 334 -6.07 -16.10 -14.12
CA GLU A 334 -6.50 -16.87 -12.95
C GLU A 334 -8.00 -16.70 -12.64
N LEU A 335 -8.54 -15.50 -12.84
CA LEU A 335 -9.98 -15.25 -12.72
C LEU A 335 -10.79 -16.08 -13.71
N TYR A 336 -10.33 -16.17 -14.95
CA TYR A 336 -10.98 -17.00 -15.97
C TYR A 336 -10.85 -18.49 -15.67
N MET A 337 -9.73 -18.92 -15.09
CA MET A 337 -9.56 -20.29 -14.65
C MET A 337 -10.58 -20.66 -13.55
N LEU A 338 -10.73 -19.84 -12.52
CA LEU A 338 -11.72 -20.06 -11.46
C LEU A 338 -13.16 -19.99 -11.97
N LEU A 339 -13.42 -19.07 -12.90
CA LEU A 339 -14.73 -18.99 -13.56
C LEU A 339 -15.01 -20.25 -14.36
N ALA A 340 -14.05 -20.76 -15.11
CA ALA A 340 -14.18 -22.01 -15.87
C ALA A 340 -14.45 -23.22 -14.99
N VAL A 341 -13.78 -23.29 -13.84
CA VAL A 341 -14.05 -24.28 -12.79
C VAL A 341 -15.49 -24.19 -12.30
N THR A 342 -15.94 -22.98 -12.05
CA THR A 342 -17.31 -22.71 -11.57
C THR A 342 -18.35 -23.12 -12.60
N LEU A 343 -18.15 -22.78 -13.88
CA LEU A 343 -19.00 -23.15 -14.99
C LEU A 343 -19.04 -24.67 -15.21
N THR A 344 -17.90 -25.35 -15.06
CA THR A 344 -17.83 -26.81 -15.12
C THR A 344 -18.75 -27.46 -14.08
N ASN A 345 -18.75 -26.93 -12.86
CA ASN A 345 -19.60 -27.40 -11.77
C ASN A 345 -21.09 -27.01 -11.92
N LEU A 346 -21.38 -25.96 -12.70
CA LEU A 346 -22.73 -25.55 -13.09
C LEU A 346 -23.27 -26.32 -14.31
N ALA A 347 -22.52 -27.31 -14.80
CA ALA A 347 -22.85 -28.09 -15.98
C ALA A 347 -22.98 -27.26 -17.28
N ASP A 348 -22.18 -26.21 -17.41
CA ASP A 348 -22.03 -25.42 -18.63
C ASP A 348 -20.63 -25.60 -19.24
N PRO A 349 -20.40 -26.72 -19.94
CA PRO A 349 -19.08 -27.08 -20.43
C PRO A 349 -18.59 -26.20 -21.58
N ASP A 350 -19.49 -25.65 -22.38
CA ASP A 350 -19.12 -24.83 -23.55
C ASP A 350 -18.55 -23.47 -23.13
N ASN A 351 -19.19 -22.80 -22.19
CA ASN A 351 -18.66 -21.56 -21.63
C ASN A 351 -17.44 -21.81 -20.75
N ALA A 352 -17.36 -22.95 -20.05
CA ALA A 352 -16.17 -23.36 -19.32
C ALA A 352 -14.96 -23.49 -20.24
N LYS A 353 -15.13 -24.14 -21.41
CA LYS A 353 -14.09 -24.28 -22.44
C LYS A 353 -13.58 -22.93 -22.91
N ARG A 354 -14.49 -22.02 -23.28
CA ARG A 354 -14.13 -20.65 -23.71
C ARG A 354 -13.36 -19.89 -22.61
N ALA A 355 -13.77 -20.05 -21.36
CA ALA A 355 -13.11 -19.41 -20.24
C ALA A 355 -11.69 -19.98 -20.03
N TYR A 356 -11.48 -21.30 -20.16
CA TYR A 356 -10.15 -21.90 -20.13
C TYR A 356 -9.26 -21.47 -21.29
N GLU A 357 -9.78 -21.40 -22.50
CA GLU A 357 -9.04 -20.90 -23.67
C GLU A 357 -8.55 -19.46 -23.43
N ARG A 358 -9.41 -18.63 -22.84
CA ARG A 358 -9.03 -17.27 -22.46
C ARG A 358 -7.98 -17.26 -21.35
N ALA A 359 -8.12 -18.11 -20.31
CA ALA A 359 -7.15 -18.26 -19.24
C ALA A 359 -5.77 -18.69 -19.77
N VAL A 360 -5.71 -19.68 -20.65
CA VAL A 360 -4.46 -20.17 -21.29
C VAL A 360 -3.78 -19.05 -22.10
N SER A 361 -4.57 -18.24 -22.82
CA SER A 361 -4.03 -17.12 -23.61
C SER A 361 -3.41 -16.03 -22.76
N LEU A 362 -3.92 -15.81 -21.55
CA LEU A 362 -3.45 -14.77 -20.63
C LEU A 362 -2.32 -15.26 -19.72
N GLU A 363 -2.38 -16.51 -19.26
CA GLU A 363 -1.42 -17.11 -18.30
C GLU A 363 -0.48 -18.09 -19.01
N GLN A 364 0.62 -17.57 -19.52
CA GLN A 364 1.60 -18.39 -20.25
C GLN A 364 2.50 -19.25 -19.34
N LEU A 365 2.64 -18.89 -18.07
CA LEU A 365 3.57 -19.55 -17.13
C LEU A 365 2.87 -20.46 -16.12
N ASN A 366 1.58 -20.30 -15.86
CA ASN A 366 0.87 -21.07 -14.85
C ASN A 366 0.46 -22.45 -15.39
N PRO A 367 1.04 -23.56 -14.88
CA PRO A 367 0.71 -24.90 -15.32
C PRO A 367 -0.69 -25.38 -14.89
N LEU A 368 -1.25 -24.79 -13.81
CA LEU A 368 -2.55 -25.20 -13.26
C LEU A 368 -3.70 -24.95 -14.22
N VAL A 369 -3.61 -23.90 -15.02
CA VAL A 369 -4.62 -23.58 -16.04
C VAL A 369 -4.74 -24.72 -17.04
N ASN A 370 -3.59 -25.22 -17.53
CA ASN A 370 -3.56 -26.31 -18.50
C ASN A 370 -3.97 -27.66 -17.87
N LEU A 371 -3.61 -27.89 -16.60
CA LEU A 371 -4.02 -29.10 -15.87
C LEU A 371 -5.56 -29.14 -15.75
N ASN A 372 -6.17 -28.07 -15.25
CA ASN A 372 -7.62 -28.01 -15.08
C ASN A 372 -8.36 -28.08 -16.42
N TYR A 373 -7.81 -27.48 -17.48
CA TYR A 373 -8.38 -27.57 -18.81
C TYR A 373 -8.27 -28.99 -19.38
N SER A 374 -7.13 -29.67 -19.17
CA SER A 374 -6.96 -31.08 -19.55
C SER A 374 -7.97 -32.00 -18.86
N ILE A 375 -8.28 -31.76 -17.57
CA ILE A 375 -9.30 -32.50 -16.82
C ILE A 375 -10.69 -32.29 -17.43
N LEU A 376 -11.05 -31.05 -17.77
CA LEU A 376 -12.33 -30.77 -18.41
C LEU A 376 -12.47 -31.52 -19.73
N LEU A 377 -11.48 -31.41 -20.64
CA LEU A 377 -11.50 -32.04 -21.94
C LEU A 377 -11.55 -33.58 -21.84
N TYR A 378 -10.81 -34.15 -20.89
CA TYR A 378 -10.86 -35.59 -20.62
C TYR A 378 -12.27 -36.05 -20.21
N ASN A 379 -12.91 -35.29 -19.30
CA ASN A 379 -14.27 -35.61 -18.84
C ASN A 379 -15.32 -35.46 -19.95
N GLN A 380 -15.08 -34.61 -20.96
CA GLN A 380 -15.91 -34.45 -22.15
C GLN A 380 -15.64 -35.51 -23.22
N GLY A 381 -14.62 -36.38 -23.04
CA GLY A 381 -14.24 -37.42 -24.01
C GLY A 381 -13.27 -36.94 -25.09
N ASP A 382 -12.86 -35.68 -25.10
CA ASP A 382 -11.82 -35.18 -26.02
C ASP A 382 -10.41 -35.52 -25.49
N ARG A 383 -10.02 -36.76 -25.74
CA ARG A 383 -8.69 -37.28 -25.31
C ARG A 383 -7.53 -36.58 -26.01
N LYS A 384 -7.71 -36.16 -27.29
CA LYS A 384 -6.64 -35.51 -28.05
C LYS A 384 -6.39 -34.11 -27.50
N GLY A 385 -7.44 -33.33 -27.28
CA GLY A 385 -7.35 -32.02 -26.66
C GLY A 385 -6.77 -32.09 -25.26
N ALA A 386 -7.21 -33.04 -24.44
CA ALA A 386 -6.70 -33.27 -23.09
C ALA A 386 -5.19 -33.57 -23.09
N LEU A 387 -4.71 -34.44 -24.00
CA LEU A 387 -3.30 -34.78 -24.13
C LEU A 387 -2.46 -33.53 -24.51
N ASN A 388 -2.93 -32.76 -25.46
CA ASN A 388 -2.24 -31.51 -25.85
C ASN A 388 -2.08 -30.55 -24.68
N GLN A 389 -3.14 -30.34 -23.91
CA GLN A 389 -3.07 -29.44 -22.74
C GLN A 389 -2.18 -29.99 -21.64
N TYR A 390 -2.17 -31.32 -21.44
CA TYR A 390 -1.28 -31.97 -20.50
C TYR A 390 0.19 -31.80 -20.88
N GLN A 391 0.55 -31.98 -22.16
CA GLN A 391 1.92 -31.75 -22.65
C GLN A 391 2.37 -30.31 -22.52
N GLU A 392 1.48 -29.34 -22.76
CA GLU A 392 1.79 -27.92 -22.53
C GLU A 392 2.01 -27.63 -21.05
N MET A 393 1.24 -28.25 -20.15
CA MET A 393 1.47 -28.19 -18.71
C MET A 393 2.87 -28.71 -18.35
N GLU A 394 3.27 -29.89 -18.84
CA GLU A 394 4.60 -30.49 -18.59
C GLU A 394 5.74 -29.56 -19.08
N LYS A 395 5.58 -28.95 -20.26
CA LYS A 395 6.54 -27.94 -20.77
C LYS A 395 6.67 -26.75 -19.85
N LYS A 396 5.54 -26.25 -19.31
CA LYS A 396 5.54 -25.12 -18.35
C LYS A 396 6.22 -25.52 -17.04
N VAL A 397 5.94 -26.70 -16.51
CA VAL A 397 6.58 -27.24 -15.30
C VAL A 397 8.08 -27.40 -15.50
N SER A 398 8.51 -27.93 -16.65
CA SER A 398 9.94 -28.10 -16.96
C SER A 398 10.65 -26.75 -17.03
N LYS A 399 10.02 -25.72 -17.64
CA LYS A 399 10.55 -24.36 -17.67
C LYS A 399 10.67 -23.75 -16.27
N LEU A 400 9.66 -23.96 -15.41
CA LEU A 400 9.67 -23.45 -14.03
C LEU A 400 10.76 -24.12 -13.19
N LYS A 401 10.96 -25.44 -13.34
CA LYS A 401 12.04 -26.18 -12.67
C LYS A 401 13.43 -25.73 -13.14
N ALA A 402 13.59 -25.39 -14.41
CA ALA A 402 14.84 -24.90 -14.94
C ALA A 402 15.18 -23.48 -14.44
N SER A 403 14.16 -22.69 -14.05
CA SER A 403 14.33 -21.32 -13.57
C SER A 403 14.46 -21.18 -12.05
N SER A 404 14.14 -22.24 -11.28
CA SER A 404 14.15 -22.21 -9.81
C SER A 404 14.36 -23.61 -9.22
N ASP A 405 15.47 -23.80 -8.51
CA ASP A 405 15.84 -25.09 -7.87
C ASP A 405 14.96 -25.47 -6.66
N VAL A 406 14.09 -24.59 -6.20
CA VAL A 406 13.35 -24.71 -4.92
C VAL A 406 11.82 -24.73 -5.11
N LEU A 407 11.32 -25.00 -6.30
CA LEU A 407 9.88 -25.04 -6.52
C LEU A 407 9.28 -26.35 -6.00
N GLU A 408 8.63 -26.31 -4.85
CA GLU A 408 7.81 -27.41 -4.33
C GLU A 408 6.37 -27.23 -4.81
N PHE A 409 5.86 -28.20 -5.54
CA PHE A 409 4.47 -28.24 -5.95
C PHE A 409 3.62 -28.87 -4.85
N ASP A 410 2.36 -28.44 -4.74
CA ASP A 410 1.39 -29.01 -3.81
C ASP A 410 1.22 -30.51 -4.10
N PRO A 411 1.36 -31.41 -3.10
CA PRO A 411 1.23 -32.85 -3.27
C PRO A 411 -0.10 -33.28 -3.91
N GLU A 412 -1.20 -32.60 -3.61
CA GLU A 412 -2.51 -32.93 -4.19
C GLU A 412 -2.55 -32.64 -5.71
N LEU A 413 -1.87 -31.57 -6.15
CA LEU A 413 -1.73 -31.26 -7.58
C LEU A 413 -0.88 -32.26 -8.31
N VAL A 414 0.20 -32.72 -7.69
CA VAL A 414 1.07 -33.76 -8.23
C VAL A 414 0.30 -35.06 -8.41
N ASP A 415 -0.48 -35.49 -7.40
CA ASP A 415 -1.33 -36.66 -7.44
C ASP A 415 -2.38 -36.58 -8.57
N MET A 416 -3.03 -35.42 -8.73
CA MET A 416 -3.99 -35.21 -9.82
C MET A 416 -3.33 -35.24 -11.20
N ALA A 417 -2.16 -34.62 -11.35
CA ALA A 417 -1.42 -34.64 -12.61
C ALA A 417 -0.98 -36.07 -12.96
N GLN A 418 -0.56 -36.87 -11.97
CA GLN A 418 -0.22 -38.28 -12.17
C GLN A 418 -1.43 -39.15 -12.58
N LYS A 419 -2.58 -38.95 -11.93
CA LYS A 419 -3.84 -39.64 -12.27
C LYS A 419 -4.29 -39.37 -13.70
N ILE A 420 -4.22 -38.10 -14.13
CA ILE A 420 -4.55 -37.74 -15.51
C ILE A 420 -3.52 -38.27 -16.49
N GLY A 421 -2.23 -38.19 -16.20
CA GLY A 421 -1.17 -38.75 -17.02
C GLY A 421 -1.35 -40.24 -17.26
N ALA A 422 -1.65 -41.02 -16.20
CA ALA A 422 -1.96 -42.44 -16.30
C ALA A 422 -3.23 -42.69 -17.14
N ALA A 423 -4.28 -41.92 -16.97
CA ALA A 423 -5.52 -42.05 -17.74
C ALA A 423 -5.35 -41.69 -19.23
N LEU A 424 -4.45 -40.80 -19.55
CA LEU A 424 -4.09 -40.45 -20.92
C LEU A 424 -3.03 -41.36 -21.55
N GLN A 425 -2.54 -42.37 -20.80
CA GLN A 425 -1.47 -43.28 -21.22
C GLN A 425 -0.17 -42.56 -21.64
N VAL A 426 0.10 -41.42 -21.07
CA VAL A 426 1.39 -40.75 -21.17
C VAL A 426 2.34 -41.55 -20.28
N GLY A 427 3.41 -42.11 -20.83
CA GLY A 427 4.37 -42.92 -20.07
C GLY A 427 4.87 -42.16 -18.83
N GLU A 428 5.36 -42.90 -17.82
CA GLU A 428 5.82 -42.39 -16.52
C GLU A 428 6.99 -41.40 -16.62
N ASN A 429 6.85 -40.31 -17.32
CA ASN A 429 7.75 -39.18 -17.21
C ASN A 429 7.41 -38.40 -15.92
N LEU A 430 8.04 -38.83 -14.84
CA LEU A 430 7.93 -38.26 -13.49
C LEU A 430 8.56 -36.85 -13.39
N VAL A 431 8.13 -35.95 -14.26
CA VAL A 431 8.55 -34.53 -14.20
C VAL A 431 8.20 -33.89 -12.86
N TRP A 432 7.24 -34.47 -12.14
CA TRP A 432 6.67 -33.98 -10.89
C TRP A 432 7.34 -34.48 -9.62
N THR A 433 8.10 -35.61 -9.67
CA THR A 433 8.72 -36.22 -8.49
C THR A 433 10.19 -35.83 -8.36
N LYS A 434 10.65 -35.53 -7.14
CA LYS A 434 12.10 -35.51 -6.85
C LYS A 434 12.67 -36.92 -7.09
N PRO A 435 13.85 -37.08 -7.70
CA PRO A 435 14.49 -38.38 -7.76
C PRO A 435 14.78 -38.82 -6.33
N THR A 436 14.03 -39.82 -5.83
CA THR A 436 14.35 -40.50 -4.58
C THR A 436 15.69 -41.19 -4.74
N LYS A 437 16.62 -40.91 -3.83
CA LYS A 437 17.99 -41.51 -3.83
C LYS A 437 18.02 -43.03 -3.74
N ASP A 438 16.85 -43.70 -3.65
CA ASP A 438 16.74 -45.15 -3.39
C ASP A 438 16.28 -46.01 -4.57
N SER A 439 16.25 -45.48 -5.81
CA SER A 439 15.85 -46.30 -6.99
C SER A 439 16.98 -47.08 -7.65
N LYS A 440 18.12 -47.31 -6.96
CA LYS A 440 19.16 -48.22 -7.42
C LYS A 440 19.06 -49.61 -6.76
N LEU A 441 17.92 -50.24 -6.80
CA LEU A 441 17.83 -51.72 -6.52
C LEU A 441 16.38 -52.19 -6.75
N ARG A 442 16.09 -52.60 -7.97
CA ARG A 442 15.28 -53.78 -8.30
C ARG A 442 14.78 -53.76 -9.75
N GLU A 443 15.66 -54.17 -10.61
CA GLU A 443 15.20 -54.86 -11.84
C GLU A 443 14.67 -56.24 -11.44
N ARG A 444 13.40 -56.49 -11.73
CA ARG A 444 12.85 -57.84 -11.88
C ARG A 444 11.87 -57.88 -13.05
N PRO A 445 11.86 -58.98 -13.83
CA PRO A 445 11.31 -58.98 -15.17
C PRO A 445 9.79 -59.16 -15.22
N ALA A 446 9.26 -58.71 -16.35
CA ALA A 446 7.85 -58.70 -16.73
C ALA A 446 7.18 -60.09 -16.62
N ALA A 447 6.00 -60.13 -16.03
CA ALA A 447 5.00 -61.15 -16.24
C ALA A 447 3.77 -60.54 -16.89
N SER A 448 3.48 -61.02 -18.09
CA SER A 448 2.31 -60.69 -18.89
C SER A 448 1.01 -61.07 -18.18
N GLY A 449 0.14 -60.10 -17.93
CA GLY A 449 -1.21 -60.36 -17.47
C GLY A 449 -2.17 -59.34 -18.11
N LYS A 450 -2.88 -59.80 -19.13
CA LYS A 450 -4.00 -59.10 -19.72
C LYS A 450 -5.13 -58.99 -18.68
N SER A 451 -5.45 -57.81 -18.20
CA SER A 451 -6.71 -57.55 -17.55
C SER A 451 -7.39 -56.37 -18.25
N SER A 452 -8.57 -56.65 -18.78
CA SER A 452 -9.49 -55.67 -19.34
C SER A 452 -9.86 -54.63 -18.29
N ALA A 453 -9.35 -53.44 -18.46
CA ALA A 453 -9.72 -52.30 -17.60
C ALA A 453 -11.14 -51.86 -17.92
N ASN A 454 -12.05 -52.12 -17.02
CA ASN A 454 -13.34 -51.49 -16.94
C ASN A 454 -13.10 -49.97 -16.75
N GLN A 455 -13.45 -49.18 -17.76
CA GLN A 455 -13.36 -47.75 -17.74
C GLN A 455 -14.45 -47.19 -16.80
N GLN A 456 -14.12 -46.97 -15.56
CA GLN A 456 -14.93 -46.08 -14.71
C GLN A 456 -14.51 -44.64 -14.98
N PRO A 457 -15.46 -43.70 -15.15
CA PRO A 457 -15.14 -42.28 -15.26
C PRO A 457 -14.40 -41.85 -13.99
N LEU A 458 -13.31 -41.12 -14.18
CA LEU A 458 -12.53 -40.52 -13.08
C LEU A 458 -13.45 -39.67 -12.24
N GLY A 459 -13.72 -40.20 -11.08
CA GLY A 459 -14.33 -39.57 -9.90
C GLY A 459 -15.46 -38.57 -10.09
N SER A 460 -16.57 -38.92 -9.48
CA SER A 460 -17.67 -37.98 -9.26
C SER A 460 -17.18 -36.54 -8.97
N ASN A 461 -17.93 -35.53 -9.37
CA ASN A 461 -17.74 -34.08 -9.17
C ASN A 461 -17.19 -33.67 -7.76
N LYS A 462 -17.24 -34.53 -6.76
CA LYS A 462 -16.62 -34.33 -5.44
C LYS A 462 -15.08 -34.32 -5.45
N ALA A 463 -14.45 -35.18 -6.24
CA ALA A 463 -12.98 -35.24 -6.33
C ALA A 463 -12.44 -34.03 -7.11
N LEU A 464 -13.18 -33.55 -8.11
CA LEU A 464 -12.86 -32.30 -8.83
C LEU A 464 -12.96 -31.08 -7.91
N GLY A 465 -13.98 -30.98 -7.07
CA GLY A 465 -14.14 -29.90 -6.10
C GLY A 465 -13.05 -29.88 -5.03
N GLN A 466 -12.52 -31.04 -4.63
CA GLN A 466 -11.40 -31.14 -3.68
C GLN A 466 -10.05 -30.79 -4.31
N ALA A 467 -9.79 -31.22 -5.53
CA ALA A 467 -8.56 -30.87 -6.25
C ALA A 467 -8.52 -29.35 -6.59
N MET A 468 -9.67 -28.74 -6.77
CA MET A 468 -9.80 -27.31 -7.03
C MET A 468 -9.69 -26.48 -5.75
N SER A 469 -10.03 -27.03 -4.59
CA SER A 469 -9.75 -26.38 -3.29
C SER A 469 -8.26 -26.37 -2.95
N SER A 470 -7.48 -27.32 -3.46
CA SER A 470 -6.02 -27.33 -3.33
C SER A 470 -5.33 -26.38 -4.32
N ALA A 471 -5.89 -26.16 -5.52
CA ALA A 471 -5.49 -25.06 -6.40
C ALA A 471 -5.68 -23.70 -5.71
N ALA A 472 -6.67 -23.57 -4.81
CA ALA A 472 -6.83 -22.43 -3.93
C ALA A 472 -5.68 -22.24 -2.93
N GLY A 473 -4.91 -23.27 -2.62
CA GLY A 473 -3.67 -23.19 -1.83
C GLY A 473 -2.58 -22.37 -2.53
N TYR A 474 -2.45 -22.53 -3.85
CA TYR A 474 -1.52 -21.75 -4.68
C TYR A 474 -1.93 -20.27 -4.77
N SER A 475 -3.21 -20.01 -4.79
CA SER A 475 -3.79 -18.67 -4.77
C SER A 475 -3.51 -17.90 -3.48
N LYS A 476 -3.26 -18.59 -2.34
CA LYS A 476 -2.85 -17.94 -1.09
C LYS A 476 -1.55 -17.16 -1.21
N THR A 477 -0.61 -17.64 -2.02
CA THR A 477 0.66 -16.98 -2.26
C THR A 477 0.52 -15.73 -3.13
N MET A 478 -0.46 -15.66 -4.02
CA MET A 478 -0.66 -14.50 -4.89
C MET A 478 -1.33 -13.30 -4.20
N GLN A 479 -2.10 -13.51 -3.14
CA GLN A 479 -2.78 -12.41 -2.43
C GLN A 479 -1.83 -11.57 -1.58
N LEU A 480 -0.77 -12.17 -1.10
CA LEU A 480 0.24 -11.53 -0.23
C LEU A 480 1.47 -11.08 -0.98
N SER A 481 1.75 -11.69 -2.09
CA SER A 481 2.90 -11.37 -2.90
C SER A 481 2.45 -11.03 -4.32
N ALA A 482 2.35 -9.76 -4.63
CA ALA A 482 2.64 -9.30 -5.99
C ALA A 482 4.10 -9.64 -6.38
N GLY A 483 4.70 -10.68 -5.78
CA GLY A 483 6.13 -10.96 -5.85
C GLY A 483 6.57 -12.42 -5.79
N GLY A 484 5.67 -13.40 -5.93
CA GLY A 484 6.01 -14.83 -5.77
C GLY A 484 6.46 -15.58 -7.03
N PHE A 485 6.37 -14.98 -8.22
CA PHE A 485 6.96 -15.49 -9.44
C PHE A 485 7.79 -14.40 -10.11
N PRO A 486 8.92 -14.71 -10.74
CA PRO A 486 9.63 -13.71 -11.53
C PRO A 486 8.78 -13.37 -12.76
N SER A 487 7.77 -12.53 -12.56
CA SER A 487 6.93 -12.04 -13.64
C SER A 487 7.64 -10.86 -14.30
N ARG A 488 8.24 -11.08 -15.43
CA ARG A 488 8.34 -10.08 -16.49
C ARG A 488 6.94 -9.93 -17.14
N VAL A 489 5.95 -9.57 -16.34
CA VAL A 489 4.67 -9.08 -16.82
C VAL A 489 4.69 -7.57 -16.62
N PRO A 490 4.31 -6.76 -17.61
CA PRO A 490 4.18 -5.32 -17.41
C PRO A 490 3.26 -5.11 -16.20
N LYS A 491 3.79 -4.44 -15.18
CA LYS A 491 3.08 -4.13 -13.94
C LYS A 491 1.70 -3.56 -14.26
N PRO A 492 0.61 -4.09 -13.68
CA PRO A 492 -0.58 -3.27 -13.60
C PRO A 492 -0.19 -1.97 -12.88
N PRO A 493 -0.76 -0.83 -13.27
CA PRO A 493 -0.51 0.42 -12.59
C PRO A 493 -0.79 0.14 -11.11
N SER A 494 0.21 0.34 -10.26
CA SER A 494 0.04 0.36 -8.82
C SER A 494 -1.14 1.28 -8.57
N LEU A 495 -2.20 0.78 -7.94
CA LEU A 495 -3.24 1.65 -7.40
C LEU A 495 -2.50 2.73 -6.62
N PRO A 496 -2.77 4.01 -6.87
CA PRO A 496 -2.24 5.05 -6.03
C PRO A 496 -2.63 4.65 -4.61
N LEU A 497 -1.66 4.58 -3.72
CA LEU A 497 -1.93 4.72 -2.30
C LEU A 497 -2.84 5.94 -2.26
N GLU A 498 -4.08 5.77 -1.81
CA GLU A 498 -5.02 6.88 -1.68
C GLU A 498 -4.25 8.04 -1.09
N PRO A 499 -4.39 9.26 -1.63
CA PRO A 499 -3.82 10.41 -0.98
C PRO A 499 -4.46 10.42 0.42
N GLU A 500 -3.71 10.00 1.41
CA GLU A 500 -4.05 10.29 2.79
C GLU A 500 -4.33 11.79 2.79
N ALA A 501 -5.48 12.17 3.32
CA ALA A 501 -5.69 13.53 3.77
C ALA A 501 -4.45 13.84 4.62
N SER A 502 -3.50 14.52 4.02
CA SER A 502 -2.22 14.84 4.62
C SER A 502 -2.55 15.55 5.92
N ALA A 503 -2.20 14.94 7.05
CA ALA A 503 -2.06 15.70 8.27
C ALA A 503 -1.21 16.91 7.88
N ASP A 504 -1.77 18.07 8.05
CA ASP A 504 -1.24 19.32 7.50
C ASP A 504 0.17 19.51 8.07
N PRO A 505 1.26 19.44 7.30
CA PRO A 505 2.62 19.58 7.83
C PRO A 505 2.85 20.95 8.46
N ASP A 506 1.96 21.94 8.24
CA ASP A 506 2.03 23.26 8.85
C ASP A 506 1.84 23.25 10.36
N THR A 507 1.14 22.26 10.93
CA THR A 507 1.02 22.14 12.39
C THR A 507 2.26 21.54 13.04
N GLU A 508 3.02 20.72 12.33
CA GLU A 508 4.27 20.17 12.85
C GLU A 508 5.46 21.13 12.71
N ASP A 509 5.54 21.91 11.64
CA ASP A 509 6.64 22.86 11.44
C ASP A 509 6.59 24.05 12.39
N LEU A 510 5.40 24.52 12.76
CA LEU A 510 5.27 25.56 13.79
C LEU A 510 5.65 25.06 15.20
N ASN A 511 5.37 23.82 15.51
CA ASN A 511 5.76 23.20 16.77
C ASN A 511 7.28 22.89 16.81
N ARG A 512 7.87 22.43 15.71
CA ARG A 512 9.32 22.16 15.64
C ARG A 512 10.19 23.43 15.70
N LYS A 513 9.75 24.54 15.13
CA LYS A 513 10.47 25.83 15.24
C LYS A 513 10.42 26.44 16.63
N GLN A 514 9.53 25.99 17.52
CA GLN A 514 9.46 26.43 18.90
C GLN A 514 10.30 25.59 19.89
N GLU A 515 10.58 24.34 19.57
CA GLU A 515 11.49 23.49 20.37
C GLU A 515 12.98 23.79 20.14
N LEU A 516 13.31 24.58 19.12
CA LEU A 516 14.68 24.98 18.77
C LEU A 516 14.98 26.47 19.07
N ARG A 517 14.12 27.17 19.80
CA ARG A 517 14.34 28.51 20.37
C ARG A 517 14.00 28.50 21.86
#